data_9f79d135cd9871f0d61bc47982a6b2fd
#
_entry.id   9f79d135cd9871f0d61bc47982a6b2fd
#
_cell.length_a   1.000
_cell.length_b   1.000
_cell.length_c   1.000
_cell.angle_alpha   90.00
_cell.angle_beta   90.00
_cell.angle_gamma   90.00
#
_symmetry.space_group_name_H-M   'P 1'
#
loop_
_entity.id
_entity.type
_entity.pdbx_description
1 polymer ?
#
loop_
_entity_poly.entity_id
_entity_poly.type
_entity_poly.pdbx_seq_one_letter_code
_entity_poly.pdbx_strand_id
1 'polypeptide(L)'
;EYPKELSKLKTIFDWNKYDNQFKGKWVDYIETEFDRREHGFWFLNKKQKTYITGTHYMYLQWTKIDIGLPEFRESNRIFFIYWEACKADTRCFGMCYLKNRRSGFSFMSSSELVNIGTITKNARLGILSKTGSDAKIMFTDKVVPISTNYPFFFKPVQDGMDKPKTELGFRVPASKITRNNMDKNEEDIEGLDTSI
;
A
#
# COMPACT_ATOMS: atom_id res chain seq x y z
N GLU A 1 2.00 10.89 -12.59
CA GLU A 1 0.85 10.21 -13.19
C GLU A 1 1.22 8.75 -13.50
N TYR A 2 0.30 7.80 -13.21
CA TYR A 2 0.57 6.37 -13.46
C TYR A 2 0.58 6.09 -14.97
N PRO A 3 1.69 5.56 -15.52
CA PRO A 3 1.81 5.34 -16.95
C PRO A 3 0.76 4.37 -17.50
N LYS A 4 0.12 4.75 -18.62
CA LYS A 4 -0.94 3.95 -19.26
C LYS A 4 -0.46 2.54 -19.67
N GLU A 5 0.79 2.40 -20.04
CA GLU A 5 1.37 1.09 -20.39
C GLU A 5 1.41 0.17 -19.17
N LEU A 6 1.90 0.65 -18.02
CA LEU A 6 1.94 -0.10 -16.78
C LEU A 6 0.56 -0.38 -16.19
N SER A 7 -0.41 0.52 -16.39
CA SER A 7 -1.77 0.34 -15.85
C SER A 7 -2.53 -0.84 -16.46
N LYS A 8 -2.07 -1.36 -17.59
CA LYS A 8 -2.61 -2.57 -18.25
C LYS A 8 -2.18 -3.86 -17.53
N LEU A 9 -1.04 -3.82 -16.83
CA LEU A 9 -0.51 -4.96 -16.11
C LEU A 9 -1.27 -5.12 -14.79
N LYS A 10 -1.76 -6.33 -14.53
CA LYS A 10 -2.55 -6.62 -13.32
C LYS A 10 -1.75 -7.38 -12.27
N THR A 11 -0.78 -8.16 -12.71
CA THR A 11 0.02 -9.06 -11.88
C THR A 11 1.50 -8.99 -12.26
N ILE A 12 2.35 -9.49 -11.38
CA ILE A 12 3.77 -9.67 -11.67
C ILE A 12 3.99 -10.66 -12.84
N PHE A 13 3.08 -11.62 -13.01
CA PHE A 13 3.12 -12.56 -14.13
C PHE A 13 2.95 -11.85 -15.48
N ASP A 14 2.14 -10.79 -15.54
CA ASP A 14 2.00 -9.99 -16.76
C ASP A 14 3.30 -9.24 -17.08
N TRP A 15 3.98 -8.73 -16.05
CA TRP A 15 5.29 -8.10 -16.18
C TRP A 15 6.35 -9.05 -16.71
N ASN A 16 6.36 -10.30 -16.22
CA ASN A 16 7.34 -11.30 -16.61
C ASN A 16 7.26 -11.70 -18.10
N LYS A 17 6.10 -11.50 -18.75
CA LYS A 17 5.91 -11.78 -20.18
C LYS A 17 6.59 -10.78 -21.10
N TYR A 18 6.97 -9.61 -20.61
CA TYR A 18 7.60 -8.56 -21.40
C TYR A 18 9.12 -8.75 -21.50
N ASP A 19 9.70 -8.27 -22.61
CA ASP A 19 11.13 -8.30 -22.86
C ASP A 19 11.91 -7.32 -21.98
N ASN A 20 13.24 -7.43 -21.99
CA ASN A 20 14.12 -6.61 -21.19
C ASN A 20 14.15 -5.13 -21.67
N GLN A 21 13.80 -4.85 -22.92
CA GLN A 21 13.70 -3.48 -23.43
C GLN A 21 12.52 -2.75 -22.79
N PHE A 22 11.35 -3.39 -22.76
CA PHE A 22 10.18 -2.84 -22.08
C PHE A 22 10.41 -2.68 -20.57
N LYS A 23 10.96 -3.72 -19.94
CA LYS A 23 11.27 -3.69 -18.49
C LYS A 23 12.26 -2.57 -18.17
N GLY A 24 13.34 -2.43 -18.92
CA GLY A 24 14.34 -1.37 -18.75
C GLY A 24 13.77 0.04 -18.84
N LYS A 25 12.75 0.24 -19.68
CA LYS A 25 12.05 1.54 -19.78
C LYS A 25 11.37 1.97 -18.47
N TRP A 26 10.86 1.01 -17.70
CA TRP A 26 9.99 1.31 -16.57
C TRP A 26 10.59 1.02 -15.20
N VAL A 27 11.75 0.37 -15.15
CA VAL A 27 12.35 0.00 -13.87
C VAL A 27 12.65 1.20 -12.99
N ASP A 28 13.20 2.28 -13.56
CA ASP A 28 13.53 3.51 -12.81
C ASP A 28 12.28 4.19 -12.23
N TYR A 29 11.15 4.12 -12.97
CA TYR A 29 9.86 4.60 -12.48
C TYR A 29 9.40 3.76 -11.28
N ILE A 30 9.45 2.43 -11.40
CA ILE A 30 9.02 1.50 -10.34
C ILE A 30 9.91 1.66 -9.10
N GLU A 31 11.23 1.74 -9.27
CA GLU A 31 12.17 1.98 -8.16
C GLU A 31 11.88 3.31 -7.46
N THR A 32 11.59 4.38 -8.22
CA THR A 32 11.18 5.67 -7.66
C THR A 32 9.90 5.58 -6.85
N GLU A 33 8.93 4.78 -7.27
CA GLU A 33 7.68 4.59 -6.54
C GLU A 33 7.91 3.80 -5.24
N PHE A 34 8.81 2.81 -5.23
CA PHE A 34 9.23 2.13 -4.00
C PHE A 34 9.98 3.06 -3.05
N ASP A 35 10.89 3.89 -3.56
CA ASP A 35 11.61 4.89 -2.76
C ASP A 35 10.62 5.87 -2.09
N ARG A 36 9.65 6.38 -2.83
CA ARG A 36 8.59 7.25 -2.28
C ARG A 36 7.73 6.56 -1.23
N ARG A 37 7.45 5.28 -1.43
CA ARG A 37 6.72 4.46 -0.47
C ARG A 37 7.48 4.28 0.84
N GLU A 38 8.80 4.16 0.78
CA GLU A 38 9.66 3.93 1.95
C GLU A 38 10.05 5.24 2.63
N HIS A 39 10.53 6.21 1.86
CA HIS A 39 11.14 7.44 2.39
C HIS A 39 10.24 8.67 2.33
N GLY A 40 9.07 8.55 1.71
CA GLY A 40 8.16 9.66 1.53
C GLY A 40 8.51 10.57 0.34
N PHE A 41 7.88 11.72 0.30
CA PHE A 41 7.93 12.58 -0.86
C PHE A 41 7.85 14.07 -0.49
N TRP A 42 8.67 14.89 -1.18
CA TRP A 42 8.63 16.35 -1.09
C TRP A 42 7.90 16.94 -2.29
N PHE A 43 6.95 17.82 -2.06
CA PHE A 43 6.25 18.52 -3.12
C PHE A 43 5.97 19.98 -2.74
N LEU A 44 5.52 20.78 -3.71
CA LEU A 44 5.12 22.15 -3.49
C LEU A 44 3.62 22.24 -3.24
N ASN A 45 3.24 22.50 -1.99
CA ASN A 45 1.87 22.82 -1.61
C ASN A 45 1.72 24.32 -1.49
N LYS A 46 0.94 24.96 -2.39
CA LYS A 46 0.73 26.42 -2.38
C LYS A 46 2.05 27.22 -2.27
N LYS A 47 3.07 26.82 -3.05
CA LYS A 47 4.43 27.39 -3.06
C LYS A 47 5.29 27.08 -1.82
N GLN A 48 4.78 26.33 -0.85
CA GLN A 48 5.55 25.88 0.31
C GLN A 48 6.05 24.45 0.10
N LYS A 49 7.35 24.22 0.30
CA LYS A 49 7.94 22.89 0.25
C LYS A 49 7.39 22.06 1.43
N THR A 50 6.67 20.99 1.12
CA THR A 50 5.96 20.15 2.08
C THR A 50 6.40 18.71 1.94
N TYR A 51 6.72 18.09 3.07
CA TYR A 51 7.03 16.66 3.15
C TYR A 51 5.80 15.86 3.55
N ILE A 52 5.63 14.70 2.92
CA ILE A 52 4.70 13.65 3.33
C ILE A 52 5.46 12.33 3.52
N THR A 53 5.05 11.56 4.52
CA THR A 53 5.61 10.23 4.80
C THR A 53 5.27 9.24 3.69
N GLY A 54 5.99 8.12 3.62
CA GLY A 54 5.70 7.06 2.65
C GLY A 54 4.28 6.52 2.77
N THR A 55 3.78 6.30 4.00
CA THR A 55 2.40 5.90 4.25
C THR A 55 1.39 6.94 3.75
N HIS A 56 1.66 8.24 3.98
CA HIS A 56 0.79 9.30 3.45
C HIS A 56 0.85 9.38 1.92
N TYR A 57 2.02 9.17 1.32
CA TYR A 57 2.16 9.07 -0.13
C TYR A 57 1.30 7.94 -0.70
N MET A 58 1.36 6.74 -0.10
CA MET A 58 0.54 5.60 -0.50
C MET A 58 -0.96 5.91 -0.38
N TYR A 59 -1.37 6.58 0.68
CA TYR A 59 -2.75 7.02 0.86
C TYR A 59 -3.21 7.97 -0.25
N LEU A 60 -2.43 9.00 -0.58
CA LEU A 60 -2.82 10.01 -1.57
C LEU A 60 -2.75 9.52 -3.02
N GLN A 61 -1.73 8.73 -3.35
CA GLN A 61 -1.44 8.35 -4.74
C GLN A 61 -2.07 7.02 -5.15
N TRP A 62 -2.18 6.07 -4.23
CA TRP A 62 -2.52 4.69 -4.56
C TRP A 62 -3.77 4.16 -3.87
N THR A 63 -4.29 4.87 -2.88
CA THR A 63 -5.54 4.49 -2.22
C THR A 63 -6.72 5.08 -2.95
N LYS A 64 -7.47 4.25 -3.66
CA LYS A 64 -8.72 4.67 -4.29
C LYS A 64 -9.85 4.63 -3.28
N ILE A 65 -10.53 5.75 -3.10
CA ILE A 65 -11.74 5.90 -2.28
C ILE A 65 -12.97 6.05 -3.17
N ASP A 66 -14.16 6.11 -2.59
CA ASP A 66 -15.44 6.15 -3.32
C ASP A 66 -15.54 7.27 -4.38
N ILE A 67 -14.86 8.39 -4.13
CA ILE A 67 -14.87 9.57 -5.00
C ILE A 67 -13.59 9.73 -5.86
N GLY A 68 -12.72 8.73 -5.88
CA GLY A 68 -11.42 8.79 -6.59
C GLY A 68 -10.23 8.73 -5.66
N LEU A 69 -9.19 9.52 -5.92
CA LEU A 69 -8.04 9.62 -5.02
C LEU A 69 -8.32 10.64 -3.89
N PRO A 70 -7.80 10.40 -2.67
CA PRO A 70 -7.95 11.35 -1.57
C PRO A 70 -7.23 12.67 -1.86
N GLU A 71 -7.81 13.77 -1.39
CA GLU A 71 -7.17 15.07 -1.41
C GLU A 71 -6.19 15.25 -0.25
N PHE A 72 -5.13 16.01 -0.49
CA PHE A 72 -4.20 16.40 0.57
C PHE A 72 -4.90 17.25 1.62
N ARG A 73 -4.71 16.89 2.90
CA ARG A 73 -5.15 17.66 4.08
C ARG A 73 -4.03 17.71 5.10
N GLU A 74 -3.78 18.88 5.65
CA GLU A 74 -2.73 19.08 6.64
C GLU A 74 -2.95 18.25 7.91
N SER A 75 -4.21 18.08 8.34
CA SER A 75 -4.56 17.19 9.45
C SER A 75 -4.17 15.74 9.23
N ASN A 76 -4.31 15.25 7.98
CA ASN A 76 -3.90 13.89 7.61
C ASN A 76 -2.37 13.78 7.60
N ARG A 77 -1.66 14.83 7.12
CA ARG A 77 -0.20 14.86 7.14
C ARG A 77 0.34 14.76 8.56
N ILE A 78 -0.20 15.56 9.48
CA ILE A 78 0.18 15.51 10.89
C ILE A 78 -0.08 14.10 11.47
N PHE A 79 -1.25 13.53 11.19
CA PHE A 79 -1.58 12.18 11.62
C PHE A 79 -0.53 11.15 11.15
N PHE A 80 -0.18 11.13 9.87
CA PHE A 80 0.77 10.18 9.32
C PHE A 80 2.20 10.39 9.85
N ILE A 81 2.63 11.62 10.12
CA ILE A 81 3.92 11.90 10.77
C ILE A 81 3.95 11.29 12.18
N TYR A 82 2.91 11.53 12.98
CA TYR A 82 2.81 10.91 14.31
C TYR A 82 2.76 9.40 14.26
N TRP A 83 2.04 8.86 13.30
CA TRP A 83 1.94 7.42 13.11
C TRP A 83 3.31 6.79 12.79
N GLU A 84 4.08 7.39 11.88
CA GLU A 84 5.44 6.93 11.58
C GLU A 84 6.36 7.03 12.81
N ALA A 85 6.25 8.09 13.57
CA ALA A 85 7.01 8.24 14.82
C ALA A 85 6.62 7.14 15.84
N CYS A 86 5.33 6.83 15.98
CA CYS A 86 4.88 5.73 16.84
C CYS A 86 5.40 4.37 16.39
N LYS A 87 5.42 4.10 15.09
CA LYS A 87 6.00 2.85 14.55
C LYS A 87 7.50 2.73 14.78
N ALA A 88 8.22 3.84 14.72
CA ALA A 88 9.67 3.88 14.91
C ALA A 88 10.11 3.76 16.38
N ASP A 89 9.27 4.13 17.34
CA ASP A 89 9.59 4.05 18.77
C ASP A 89 9.15 2.70 19.34
N THR A 90 10.10 1.83 19.65
CA THR A 90 9.85 0.48 20.22
C THR A 90 9.15 0.49 21.58
N ARG A 91 9.08 1.63 22.27
CA ARG A 91 8.35 1.82 23.53
C ARG A 91 6.88 2.14 23.29
N CYS A 92 6.51 2.47 22.06
CA CYS A 92 5.14 2.84 21.70
C CYS A 92 4.35 1.59 21.33
N PHE A 93 3.32 1.27 22.11
CA PHE A 93 2.44 0.13 21.86
C PHE A 93 1.28 0.43 20.92
N GLY A 94 1.10 1.69 20.54
CA GLY A 94 0.03 2.10 19.65
C GLY A 94 -0.31 3.57 19.79
N MET A 95 -1.28 4.03 19.01
CA MET A 95 -1.73 5.42 19.00
C MET A 95 -3.24 5.51 19.23
N CYS A 96 -3.64 6.33 20.21
CA CYS A 96 -5.03 6.71 20.36
C CYS A 96 -5.30 7.98 19.54
N TYR A 97 -6.16 7.90 18.55
CA TYR A 97 -6.52 9.01 17.69
C TYR A 97 -7.96 9.46 17.93
N LEU A 98 -8.10 10.64 18.55
CA LEU A 98 -9.40 11.26 18.74
C LEU A 98 -9.76 12.04 17.47
N LYS A 99 -10.88 11.73 16.88
CA LYS A 99 -11.30 12.28 15.59
C LYS A 99 -12.80 12.61 15.57
N ASN A 100 -13.17 13.58 14.77
CA ASN A 100 -14.57 13.83 14.46
C ASN A 100 -15.13 12.85 13.43
N ARG A 101 -16.44 12.81 13.31
CA ARG A 101 -17.13 12.01 12.28
C ARG A 101 -16.74 12.53 10.89
N ARG A 102 -16.62 11.61 9.90
CA ARG A 102 -16.29 11.91 8.48
C ARG A 102 -14.87 12.47 8.24
N SER A 103 -13.92 12.23 9.15
CA SER A 103 -12.52 12.61 8.94
C SER A 103 -11.78 11.81 7.89
N GLY A 104 -12.39 10.75 7.33
CA GLY A 104 -11.72 9.84 6.38
C GLY A 104 -10.83 8.77 7.05
N PHE A 105 -10.79 8.73 8.38
CA PHE A 105 -9.90 7.86 9.15
C PHE A 105 -10.00 6.37 8.77
N SER A 106 -11.21 5.86 8.49
CA SER A 106 -11.37 4.45 8.10
C SER A 106 -10.64 4.11 6.78
N PHE A 107 -10.56 5.05 5.84
CA PHE A 107 -9.76 4.86 4.63
C PHE A 107 -8.25 4.98 4.90
N MET A 108 -7.84 5.92 5.77
CA MET A 108 -6.43 6.05 6.16
C MET A 108 -5.92 4.79 6.86
N SER A 109 -6.68 4.26 7.83
CA SER A 109 -6.33 3.03 8.54
C SER A 109 -6.35 1.79 7.64
N SER A 110 -7.34 1.67 6.73
CA SER A 110 -7.38 0.57 5.76
C SER A 110 -6.22 0.64 4.76
N SER A 111 -5.84 1.85 4.32
CA SER A 111 -4.66 2.06 3.47
C SER A 111 -3.38 1.61 4.17
N GLU A 112 -3.24 1.94 5.44
CA GLU A 112 -2.07 1.52 6.22
C GLU A 112 -2.03 0.00 6.44
N LEU A 113 -3.17 -0.63 6.73
CA LEU A 113 -3.24 -2.10 6.81
C LEU A 113 -2.73 -2.75 5.52
N VAL A 114 -3.22 -2.30 4.36
CA VAL A 114 -2.76 -2.82 3.07
C VAL A 114 -1.29 -2.49 2.84
N ASN A 115 -0.84 -1.28 3.19
CA ASN A 115 0.54 -0.87 3.06
C ASN A 115 1.47 -1.79 3.87
N ILE A 116 1.21 -1.98 5.17
CA ILE A 116 2.00 -2.88 6.02
C ILE A 116 1.93 -4.31 5.52
N GLY A 117 0.72 -4.82 5.22
CA GLY A 117 0.51 -6.21 4.80
C GLY A 117 1.22 -6.57 3.49
N THR A 118 1.47 -5.58 2.62
CA THR A 118 2.15 -5.81 1.33
C THR A 118 3.66 -5.63 1.36
N ILE A 119 4.25 -5.15 2.46
CA ILE A 119 5.71 -4.93 2.57
C ILE A 119 6.36 -5.63 3.74
N THR A 120 5.59 -5.96 4.78
CA THR A 120 6.15 -6.51 6.02
C THR A 120 6.07 -8.02 6.01
N LYS A 121 7.22 -8.66 6.19
CA LYS A 121 7.34 -10.11 6.28
C LYS A 121 6.63 -10.64 7.54
N ASN A 122 5.82 -11.68 7.38
CA ASN A 122 5.12 -12.37 8.47
C ASN A 122 4.22 -11.45 9.31
N ALA A 123 3.74 -10.34 8.74
CA ALA A 123 2.81 -9.46 9.44
C ALA A 123 1.44 -10.13 9.59
N ARG A 124 0.87 -10.01 10.78
CA ARG A 124 -0.52 -10.37 11.07
C ARG A 124 -1.25 -9.12 11.52
N LEU A 125 -2.22 -8.71 10.75
CA LEU A 125 -2.94 -7.46 10.94
C LEU A 125 -4.41 -7.77 11.18
N GLY A 126 -5.06 -7.01 12.05
CA GLY A 126 -6.45 -7.23 12.40
C GLY A 126 -7.27 -5.95 12.49
N ILE A 127 -8.55 -6.07 12.23
CA ILE A 127 -9.53 -5.00 12.39
C ILE A 127 -10.46 -5.37 13.55
N LEU A 128 -10.48 -4.51 14.56
CA LEU A 128 -11.46 -4.57 15.63
C LEU A 128 -12.47 -3.43 15.45
N SER A 129 -13.75 -3.76 15.57
CA SER A 129 -14.83 -2.79 15.50
C SER A 129 -15.87 -3.10 16.58
N LYS A 130 -16.91 -2.28 16.67
CA LYS A 130 -18.02 -2.44 17.62
C LYS A 130 -18.67 -3.82 17.51
N THR A 131 -18.82 -4.32 16.27
CA THR A 131 -19.37 -5.65 15.99
C THR A 131 -18.51 -6.35 14.94
N GLY A 132 -18.57 -7.69 14.88
CA GLY A 132 -17.90 -8.46 13.83
C GLY A 132 -18.42 -8.14 12.42
N SER A 133 -19.71 -7.80 12.28
CA SER A 133 -20.28 -7.34 11.01
C SER A 133 -19.70 -6.02 10.55
N ASP A 134 -19.49 -5.04 11.46
CA ASP A 134 -18.86 -3.76 11.12
C ASP A 134 -17.40 -3.94 10.70
N ALA A 135 -16.66 -4.82 11.39
CA ALA A 135 -15.29 -5.17 11.00
C ALA A 135 -15.25 -5.81 9.61
N LYS A 136 -16.16 -6.74 9.32
CA LYS A 136 -16.28 -7.37 8.00
C LYS A 136 -16.61 -6.37 6.90
N ILE A 137 -17.54 -5.44 7.14
CA ILE A 137 -17.87 -4.37 6.18
C ILE A 137 -16.63 -3.50 5.91
N MET A 138 -15.91 -3.10 6.97
CA MET A 138 -14.67 -2.32 6.78
C MET A 138 -13.65 -3.09 5.93
N PHE A 139 -13.50 -4.38 6.15
CA PHE A 139 -12.60 -5.23 5.39
C PHE A 139 -13.03 -5.33 3.92
N THR A 140 -14.28 -5.73 3.63
CA THR A 140 -14.77 -5.95 2.26
C THR A 140 -14.89 -4.68 1.45
N ASP A 141 -15.28 -3.56 2.09
CA ASP A 141 -15.60 -2.32 1.38
C ASP A 141 -14.40 -1.37 1.27
N LYS A 142 -13.35 -1.58 2.08
CA LYS A 142 -12.18 -0.69 2.10
C LYS A 142 -10.87 -1.45 1.85
N VAL A 143 -10.52 -2.43 2.69
CA VAL A 143 -9.24 -3.12 2.61
C VAL A 143 -9.09 -3.87 1.29
N VAL A 144 -10.07 -4.69 0.92
CA VAL A 144 -10.04 -5.48 -0.30
C VAL A 144 -9.98 -4.60 -1.56
N PRO A 145 -10.83 -3.55 -1.72
CA PRO A 145 -10.73 -2.67 -2.87
C PRO A 145 -9.41 -1.90 -2.96
N ILE A 146 -8.84 -1.45 -1.84
CA ILE A 146 -7.54 -0.79 -1.83
C ILE A 146 -6.45 -1.74 -2.34
N SER A 147 -6.37 -2.94 -1.80
CA SER A 147 -5.42 -3.97 -2.26
C SER A 147 -5.60 -4.30 -3.74
N THR A 148 -6.85 -4.49 -4.18
CA THR A 148 -7.16 -4.81 -5.57
C THR A 148 -6.74 -3.70 -6.54
N ASN A 149 -6.84 -2.44 -6.12
CA ASN A 149 -6.50 -1.28 -6.95
C ASN A 149 -5.02 -0.91 -6.96
N TYR A 150 -4.18 -1.50 -6.11
CA TYR A 150 -2.74 -1.25 -6.16
C TYR A 150 -2.17 -1.63 -7.53
N PRO A 151 -1.15 -0.92 -8.02
CA PRO A 151 -0.43 -1.31 -9.23
C PRO A 151 0.25 -2.66 -9.03
N PHE A 152 0.48 -3.38 -10.13
CA PHE A 152 1.03 -4.75 -10.07
C PHE A 152 2.33 -4.85 -9.27
N PHE A 153 3.19 -3.82 -9.34
CA PHE A 153 4.49 -3.81 -8.66
C PHE A 153 4.40 -3.60 -7.14
N PHE A 154 3.29 -3.10 -6.62
CA PHE A 154 3.00 -3.05 -5.18
C PHE A 154 2.14 -4.22 -4.69
N LYS A 155 1.64 -5.02 -5.63
CA LYS A 155 0.73 -6.11 -5.33
C LYS A 155 1.51 -7.43 -5.22
N PRO A 156 1.66 -7.99 -4.01
CA PRO A 156 2.22 -9.33 -3.86
C PRO A 156 1.26 -10.38 -4.44
N VAL A 157 1.73 -11.60 -4.60
CA VAL A 157 0.88 -12.70 -5.02
C VAL A 157 -0.15 -12.95 -3.91
N GLN A 158 -1.42 -12.80 -4.25
CA GLN A 158 -2.50 -13.06 -3.32
C GLN A 158 -2.66 -14.57 -3.11
N ASP A 159 -2.79 -14.98 -1.85
CA ASP A 159 -3.15 -16.34 -1.48
C ASP A 159 -4.64 -16.43 -1.19
N GLY A 160 -5.28 -17.50 -1.66
CA GLY A 160 -6.69 -17.76 -1.42
C GLY A 160 -7.65 -17.20 -2.48
N MET A 161 -8.84 -16.76 -2.07
CA MET A 161 -9.92 -16.39 -2.97
C MET A 161 -9.72 -15.03 -3.63
N ASP A 162 -10.11 -14.88 -4.90
CA ASP A 162 -10.07 -13.61 -5.65
C ASP A 162 -10.86 -12.47 -4.97
N LYS A 163 -11.92 -12.84 -4.24
CA LYS A 163 -12.74 -11.89 -3.47
C LYS A 163 -12.81 -12.32 -2.00
N PRO A 164 -11.78 -12.00 -1.21
CA PRO A 164 -11.72 -12.39 0.19
C PRO A 164 -12.84 -11.72 1.00
N LYS A 165 -13.42 -12.44 1.95
CA LYS A 165 -14.55 -11.97 2.80
C LYS A 165 -14.14 -11.72 4.24
N THR A 166 -13.11 -12.39 4.71
CA THR A 166 -12.69 -12.37 6.13
C THR A 166 -11.19 -12.27 6.30
N GLU A 167 -10.41 -12.71 5.33
CA GLU A 167 -8.96 -12.74 5.39
C GLU A 167 -8.37 -12.47 4.00
N LEU A 168 -7.28 -11.73 3.95
CA LEU A 168 -6.50 -11.43 2.76
C LEU A 168 -5.05 -11.82 3.04
N GLY A 169 -4.59 -12.89 2.39
CA GLY A 169 -3.23 -13.41 2.52
C GLY A 169 -2.37 -13.06 1.31
N PHE A 170 -1.07 -12.89 1.55
CA PHE A 170 -0.08 -12.67 0.51
C PHE A 170 1.12 -13.60 0.71
N ARG A 171 1.64 -14.17 -0.38
CA ARG A 171 2.81 -15.06 -0.36
C ARG A 171 4.13 -14.32 -0.51
N VAL A 172 4.16 -13.24 -1.29
CA VAL A 172 5.40 -12.53 -1.62
C VAL A 172 5.21 -11.03 -1.46
N PRO A 173 6.04 -10.34 -0.65
CA PRO A 173 6.03 -8.89 -0.61
C PRO A 173 6.43 -8.28 -1.96
N ALA A 174 5.70 -7.27 -2.40
CA ALA A 174 5.97 -6.55 -3.64
C ALA A 174 7.30 -5.77 -3.64
N SER A 175 7.94 -5.64 -2.49
CA SER A 175 9.19 -4.86 -2.29
C SER A 175 10.43 -5.42 -2.99
N LYS A 176 10.31 -6.47 -3.81
CA LYS A 176 11.46 -7.11 -4.47
C LYS A 176 11.58 -6.87 -5.96
N ILE A 177 10.80 -5.98 -6.55
CA ILE A 177 11.00 -5.57 -7.95
C ILE A 177 12.11 -4.51 -7.97
N THR A 178 13.34 -4.97 -8.06
CA THR A 178 14.53 -4.15 -8.27
C THR A 178 15.23 -4.61 -9.55
N ARG A 179 16.20 -3.84 -10.07
CA ARG A 179 17.02 -4.28 -11.21
C ARG A 179 17.63 -5.66 -11.01
N ASN A 180 18.06 -5.96 -9.79
CA ASN A 180 18.69 -7.24 -9.45
C ASN A 180 17.71 -8.41 -9.39
N ASN A 181 16.41 -8.14 -9.35
CA ASN A 181 15.34 -9.17 -9.24
C ASN A 181 14.46 -9.24 -10.49
N MET A 182 14.73 -8.44 -11.53
CA MET A 182 13.93 -8.43 -12.77
C MET A 182 14.01 -9.75 -13.53
N ASP A 183 15.10 -10.48 -13.40
CA ASP A 183 15.37 -11.74 -14.12
C ASP A 183 15.07 -12.98 -13.26
N LYS A 184 14.63 -12.83 -12.02
CA LYS A 184 14.28 -13.97 -11.15
C LYS A 184 12.93 -14.55 -11.53
N ASN A 185 12.90 -15.85 -11.75
CA ASN A 185 11.68 -16.64 -11.92
C ASN A 185 10.95 -16.78 -10.58
N GLU A 186 9.66 -17.11 -10.63
CA GLU A 186 8.80 -17.28 -9.44
C GLU A 186 9.33 -18.29 -8.44
N GLU A 187 10.00 -19.33 -8.91
CA GLU A 187 10.59 -20.39 -8.11
C GLU A 187 11.74 -19.90 -7.19
N ASP A 188 12.35 -18.77 -7.55
CA ASP A 188 13.45 -18.17 -6.79
C ASP A 188 12.97 -17.23 -5.65
N ILE A 189 11.67 -17.04 -5.51
CA ILE A 189 11.08 -16.15 -4.52
C ILE A 189 10.53 -17.01 -3.39
N GLU A 190 11.29 -17.17 -2.31
CA GLU A 190 10.78 -17.82 -1.09
C GLU A 190 9.50 -17.11 -0.61
N GLY A 191 8.44 -17.89 -0.49
CA GLY A 191 7.14 -17.42 -0.07
C GLY A 191 7.17 -16.84 1.34
N LEU A 192 6.56 -15.72 1.53
CA LEU A 192 6.37 -15.05 2.80
C LEU A 192 4.88 -14.90 3.05
N ASP A 193 4.39 -15.57 4.06
CA ASP A 193 2.98 -15.48 4.43
C ASP A 193 2.72 -14.19 5.21
N THR A 194 1.81 -13.38 4.69
CA THR A 194 1.28 -12.19 5.37
C THR A 194 -0.24 -12.22 5.28
N SER A 195 -0.93 -11.93 6.37
CA SER A 195 -2.40 -11.86 6.41
C SER A 195 -2.91 -10.57 7.05
N ILE A 196 -4.06 -10.10 6.58
CA ILE A 196 -4.81 -8.96 7.10
C ILE A 196 -6.16 -9.41 7.61
#